data_23232d3632f3f71bc62774326c447dd8
#
_entry.id   23232d3632f3f71bc62774326c447dd8
#
_cell.length_a   1.000
_cell.length_b   1.000
_cell.length_c   1.000
_cell.angle_alpha   90.00
_cell.angle_beta   90.00
_cell.angle_gamma   90.00
#
_symmetry.space_group_name_H-M   'P 1'
#
loop_
_entity.id
_entity.type
_entity.pdbx_description
1 polymer ?
#
loop_
_entity_poly.entity_id
_entity_poly.type
_entity_poly.pdbx_seq_one_letter_code
_entity_poly.pdbx_strand_id
1 'polypeptide(L)'
;MKNSRLEHNQVKKARRIESVMNSAMWHLTQRDMTESELLVKLRVKTDNEEWIADTIEKLRGFGYLKSDTEFAEQFTERSFSSEFGSGYILDKLKHKGLNESLILEAIEKVKAELNIDEQTILIERMNRNYQEFTLSKEKLISTFQKRGFSYDQIQVALCQHQAYEQLKSNLEIKAEKADLEKEVLKYVRKGKGLTVIRQELRQRKIDTTDLDSLIERLIHSEEIDFYASCLEQLEKKSYDVTDHKERSKAYAMLSRKGFSSDEIKFAMSEIAGG
;
A
#
# COMPACT_ATOMS: atom_id res chain seq x y z
N MET A 1 39.74 8.97 4.75
CA MET A 1 39.72 10.41 4.46
C MET A 1 39.02 10.66 3.13
N LYS A 2 37.74 11.05 3.15
CA LYS A 2 37.00 11.79 2.10
C LYS A 2 35.63 12.13 2.70
N ASN A 3 35.65 12.95 3.74
CA ASN A 3 34.53 13.79 4.16
C ASN A 3 34.68 15.13 3.48
N SER A 4 33.64 15.64 2.97
CA SER A 4 33.34 17.03 2.64
C SER A 4 32.82 17.18 1.20
N ARG A 5 31.56 17.45 1.11
CA ARG A 5 30.92 18.45 0.23
C ARG A 5 29.42 18.27 0.19
N LEU A 6 28.80 18.41 1.35
CA LEU A 6 27.42 18.92 1.41
C LEU A 6 27.52 20.36 1.95
N GLU A 7 28.18 21.22 1.18
CA GLU A 7 27.98 22.64 1.35
C GLU A 7 26.55 22.96 1.02
N HIS A 8 25.77 23.26 2.05
CA HIS A 8 24.47 23.90 1.92
C HIS A 8 24.68 25.14 1.06
N ASN A 9 24.14 25.10 -0.14
CA ASN A 9 24.09 26.26 -1.03
C ASN A 9 23.15 27.29 -0.37
N GLN A 10 23.67 28.07 0.59
CA GLN A 10 22.93 29.12 1.25
C GLN A 10 22.47 30.10 0.16
N VAL A 11 21.16 30.16 -0.06
CA VAL A 11 20.58 31.10 -1.01
C VAL A 11 20.98 32.50 -0.59
N LYS A 12 21.74 33.23 -1.46
CA LYS A 12 22.15 34.61 -1.17
C LYS A 12 20.89 35.47 -1.06
N LYS A 13 20.70 36.10 0.12
CA LYS A 13 19.58 37.03 0.35
C LYS A 13 19.63 38.20 -0.65
N ALA A 14 18.46 38.60 -1.12
CA ALA A 14 18.34 39.72 -2.03
C ALA A 14 18.71 41.05 -1.34
N ARG A 15 19.44 41.88 -2.01
CA ARG A 15 19.82 43.23 -1.56
C ARG A 15 19.00 44.34 -2.21
N ARG A 16 18.18 44.01 -3.22
CA ARG A 16 17.31 44.91 -4.00
C ARG A 16 16.08 44.17 -4.47
N ILE A 17 14.99 44.90 -4.68
CA ILE A 17 13.72 44.35 -5.14
C ILE A 17 13.83 43.66 -6.50
N GLU A 18 14.70 44.17 -7.41
CA GLU A 18 14.91 43.58 -8.73
C GLU A 18 15.46 42.15 -8.62
N SER A 19 16.23 41.86 -7.57
CA SER A 19 16.73 40.48 -7.33
C SER A 19 15.60 39.52 -6.90
N VAL A 20 14.55 40.05 -6.23
CA VAL A 20 13.36 39.28 -5.84
C VAL A 20 12.52 39.03 -7.11
N MET A 21 12.29 40.03 -7.92
CA MET A 21 11.57 39.92 -9.20
C MET A 21 12.24 38.91 -10.14
N ASN A 22 13.56 39.03 -10.33
CA ASN A 22 14.32 38.07 -11.17
C ASN A 22 14.24 36.66 -10.66
N SER A 23 14.24 36.47 -9.33
CA SER A 23 14.06 35.14 -8.71
C SER A 23 12.65 34.60 -8.97
N ALA A 24 11.63 35.43 -8.83
CA ALA A 24 10.25 35.07 -9.10
C ALA A 24 10.06 34.66 -10.57
N MET A 25 10.52 35.49 -11.51
CA MET A 25 10.47 35.19 -12.93
C MET A 25 11.19 33.88 -13.27
N TRP A 26 12.37 33.66 -12.70
CA TRP A 26 13.10 32.41 -12.90
C TRP A 26 12.29 31.18 -12.43
N HIS A 27 11.64 31.27 -11.27
CA HIS A 27 10.78 30.17 -10.78
C HIS A 27 9.58 29.91 -11.72
N LEU A 28 8.92 30.97 -12.20
CA LEU A 28 7.77 30.86 -13.10
C LEU A 28 8.13 30.34 -14.49
N THR A 29 9.37 30.62 -14.97
CA THR A 29 9.84 30.04 -16.25
C THR A 29 10.12 28.54 -16.16
N GLN A 30 10.38 28.00 -14.98
CA GLN A 30 10.61 26.56 -14.80
C GLN A 30 9.30 25.77 -14.83
N ARG A 31 8.24 26.30 -14.22
CA ARG A 31 6.90 25.73 -14.21
C ARG A 31 5.86 26.72 -13.69
N ASP A 32 4.61 26.49 -14.02
CA ASP A 32 3.50 27.19 -13.38
C ASP A 32 3.48 26.92 -11.86
N MET A 33 3.27 27.96 -11.08
CA MET A 33 3.21 27.92 -9.61
C MET A 33 1.98 28.67 -9.11
N THR A 34 1.45 28.23 -7.98
CA THR A 34 0.49 29.00 -7.21
C THR A 34 1.19 30.16 -6.53
N GLU A 35 0.43 31.18 -6.14
CA GLU A 35 0.96 32.28 -5.35
C GLU A 35 1.58 31.77 -4.04
N SER A 36 0.91 30.84 -3.37
CA SER A 36 1.40 30.23 -2.13
C SER A 36 2.77 29.55 -2.33
N GLU A 37 2.94 28.79 -3.42
CA GLU A 37 4.24 28.17 -3.75
C GLU A 37 5.33 29.22 -4.01
N LEU A 38 4.98 30.31 -4.74
CA LEU A 38 5.92 31.38 -5.06
C LEU A 38 6.32 32.18 -3.81
N LEU A 39 5.36 32.49 -2.93
CA LEU A 39 5.62 33.16 -1.65
C LEU A 39 6.65 32.39 -0.80
N VAL A 40 6.51 31.06 -0.68
CA VAL A 40 7.49 30.23 0.02
C VAL A 40 8.90 30.37 -0.58
N LYS A 41 9.00 30.41 -1.91
CA LYS A 41 10.29 30.57 -2.59
C LYS A 41 10.91 31.96 -2.36
N LEU A 42 10.07 33.00 -2.40
CA LEU A 42 10.54 34.39 -2.21
C LEU A 42 10.94 34.66 -0.76
N ARG A 43 10.27 34.08 0.24
CA ARG A 43 10.69 34.20 1.65
C ARG A 43 12.06 33.56 1.92
N VAL A 44 12.46 32.56 1.15
CA VAL A 44 13.83 32.07 1.19
C VAL A 44 14.82 33.10 0.65
N LYS A 45 14.40 33.91 -0.36
CA LYS A 45 15.22 34.88 -1.06
C LYS A 45 15.36 36.21 -0.31
N THR A 46 14.31 36.64 0.41
CA THR A 46 14.30 37.90 1.17
C THR A 46 13.40 37.77 2.40
N ASP A 47 13.73 38.56 3.43
CA ASP A 47 12.89 38.70 4.64
C ASP A 47 12.03 39.99 4.56
N ASN A 48 12.11 40.76 3.45
CA ASN A 48 11.34 41.98 3.25
C ASN A 48 9.99 41.64 2.61
N GLU A 49 8.92 41.61 3.43
CA GLU A 49 7.56 41.28 2.99
C GLU A 49 6.99 42.30 2.00
N GLU A 50 7.39 43.61 2.07
CA GLU A 50 6.94 44.64 1.11
C GLU A 50 7.47 44.33 -0.32
N TRP A 51 8.75 43.94 -0.42
CA TRP A 51 9.31 43.57 -1.71
C TRP A 51 8.65 42.29 -2.29
N ILE A 52 8.26 41.37 -1.42
CA ILE A 52 7.52 40.19 -1.85
C ILE A 52 6.13 40.60 -2.38
N ALA A 53 5.39 41.41 -1.60
CA ALA A 53 4.06 41.88 -1.99
C ALA A 53 4.09 42.62 -3.31
N ASP A 54 4.97 43.63 -3.46
CA ASP A 54 5.16 44.39 -4.71
C ASP A 54 5.49 43.50 -5.91
N THR A 55 6.33 42.47 -5.67
CA THR A 55 6.71 41.53 -6.72
C THR A 55 5.51 40.70 -7.17
N ILE A 56 4.72 40.16 -6.23
CA ILE A 56 3.50 39.40 -6.55
C ILE A 56 2.48 40.23 -7.29
N GLU A 57 2.22 41.45 -6.83
CA GLU A 57 1.26 42.38 -7.49
C GLU A 57 1.68 42.67 -8.92
N LYS A 58 2.94 43.02 -9.16
CA LYS A 58 3.48 43.24 -10.52
C LYS A 58 3.35 42.02 -11.41
N LEU A 59 3.66 40.81 -10.88
CA LEU A 59 3.55 39.59 -11.66
C LEU A 59 2.11 39.24 -12.03
N ARG A 60 1.15 39.52 -11.15
CA ARG A 60 -0.30 39.45 -11.48
C ARG A 60 -0.68 40.47 -12.57
N GLY A 61 -0.25 41.70 -12.37
CA GLY A 61 -0.55 42.77 -13.35
C GLY A 61 0.03 42.51 -14.74
N PHE A 62 1.16 41.83 -14.84
CA PHE A 62 1.76 41.41 -16.12
C PHE A 62 1.21 40.07 -16.64
N GLY A 63 0.31 39.39 -15.93
CA GLY A 63 -0.23 38.08 -16.31
C GLY A 63 0.76 36.92 -16.21
N TYR A 64 1.91 37.10 -15.54
CA TYR A 64 2.87 36.03 -15.33
C TYR A 64 2.47 35.08 -14.16
N LEU A 65 1.70 35.60 -13.20
CA LEU A 65 1.15 34.82 -12.10
C LEU A 65 -0.37 34.74 -12.28
N LYS A 66 -0.86 33.51 -12.49
CA LYS A 66 -2.28 33.20 -12.61
C LYS A 66 -2.96 33.34 -11.25
N SER A 67 -4.27 33.69 -11.27
CA SER A 67 -5.07 33.56 -10.06
C SER A 67 -5.19 32.11 -9.63
N ASP A 68 -5.46 31.87 -8.34
CA ASP A 68 -5.63 30.52 -7.81
C ASP A 68 -6.79 29.78 -8.51
N THR A 69 -7.83 30.50 -8.91
CA THR A 69 -8.98 29.96 -9.66
C THR A 69 -8.54 29.48 -11.05
N GLU A 70 -7.88 30.34 -11.82
CA GLU A 70 -7.38 29.99 -13.17
C GLU A 70 -6.36 28.81 -13.10
N PHE A 71 -5.51 28.84 -12.08
CA PHE A 71 -4.55 27.76 -11.88
C PHE A 71 -5.26 26.43 -11.59
N ALA A 72 -6.28 26.45 -10.69
CA ALA A 72 -7.05 25.27 -10.32
C ALA A 72 -7.81 24.70 -11.53
N GLU A 73 -8.47 25.54 -12.31
CA GLU A 73 -9.22 25.13 -13.51
C GLU A 73 -8.29 24.49 -14.54
N GLN A 74 -7.17 25.12 -14.88
CA GLN A 74 -6.22 24.58 -15.84
C GLN A 74 -5.55 23.27 -15.35
N PHE A 75 -5.24 23.19 -14.06
CA PHE A 75 -4.69 21.96 -13.48
C PHE A 75 -5.71 20.82 -13.54
N THR A 76 -6.98 21.13 -13.27
CA THR A 76 -8.10 20.19 -13.31
C THR A 76 -8.31 19.66 -14.73
N GLU A 77 -8.38 20.54 -15.73
CA GLU A 77 -8.52 20.17 -17.14
C GLU A 77 -7.39 19.24 -17.60
N ARG A 78 -6.12 19.59 -17.33
CA ARG A 78 -4.96 18.78 -17.66
C ARG A 78 -4.98 17.42 -16.95
N SER A 79 -5.45 17.40 -15.70
CA SER A 79 -5.51 16.16 -14.91
C SER A 79 -6.57 15.21 -15.47
N PHE A 80 -7.76 15.68 -15.82
CA PHE A 80 -8.78 14.85 -16.45
C PHE A 80 -8.33 14.36 -17.84
N SER A 81 -7.71 15.23 -18.64
CA SER A 81 -7.12 14.84 -19.94
C SER A 81 -6.02 13.78 -19.79
N SER A 82 -5.36 13.72 -18.64
CA SER A 82 -4.37 12.70 -18.27
C SER A 82 -4.99 11.51 -17.54
N GLU A 83 -6.33 11.45 -17.50
CA GLU A 83 -7.13 10.37 -16.90
C GLU A 83 -6.86 10.18 -15.40
N PHE A 84 -6.77 11.29 -14.66
CA PHE A 84 -6.80 11.28 -13.20
C PHE A 84 -8.22 11.62 -12.72
N GLY A 85 -8.61 11.09 -11.56
CA GLY A 85 -9.88 11.40 -10.89
C GLY A 85 -9.77 12.63 -9.98
N SER A 86 -10.94 13.11 -9.54
CA SER A 86 -11.08 14.28 -8.66
C SER A 86 -10.26 14.19 -7.37
N GLY A 87 -10.12 13.01 -6.78
CA GLY A 87 -9.31 12.81 -5.57
C GLY A 87 -7.84 13.18 -5.76
N TYR A 88 -7.25 12.84 -6.92
CA TYR A 88 -5.88 13.25 -7.25
C TYR A 88 -5.76 14.78 -7.38
N ILE A 89 -6.72 15.39 -8.05
CA ILE A 89 -6.74 16.85 -8.28
C ILE A 89 -6.80 17.57 -6.93
N LEU A 90 -7.75 17.17 -6.09
CA LEU A 90 -7.96 17.73 -4.76
C LEU A 90 -6.68 17.62 -3.91
N ASP A 91 -6.08 16.44 -3.85
CA ASP A 91 -4.85 16.20 -3.09
C ASP A 91 -3.69 17.07 -3.59
N LYS A 92 -3.47 17.11 -4.91
CA LYS A 92 -2.38 17.89 -5.50
C LYS A 92 -2.53 19.39 -5.31
N LEU A 93 -3.73 19.91 -5.47
CA LEU A 93 -3.98 21.36 -5.33
C LEU A 93 -3.95 21.80 -3.85
N LYS A 94 -4.44 20.96 -2.92
CA LYS A 94 -4.25 21.19 -1.47
C LYS A 94 -2.76 21.27 -1.10
N HIS A 95 -1.94 20.36 -1.61
CA HIS A 95 -0.48 20.38 -1.38
C HIS A 95 0.20 21.62 -1.98
N LYS A 96 -0.42 22.28 -2.96
CA LYS A 96 0.05 23.54 -3.54
C LYS A 96 -0.47 24.77 -2.78
N GLY A 97 -1.22 24.58 -1.71
CA GLY A 97 -1.70 25.63 -0.83
C GLY A 97 -3.01 26.29 -1.26
N LEU A 98 -3.79 25.69 -2.18
CA LEU A 98 -5.10 26.20 -2.54
C LEU A 98 -6.17 25.82 -1.52
N ASN A 99 -7.19 26.68 -1.41
CA ASN A 99 -8.35 26.41 -0.55
C ASN A 99 -9.21 25.28 -1.14
N GLU A 100 -9.73 24.41 -0.27
CA GLU A 100 -10.53 23.25 -0.65
C GLU A 100 -11.82 23.64 -1.40
N SER A 101 -12.54 24.68 -0.95
CA SER A 101 -13.76 25.13 -1.61
C SER A 101 -13.49 25.57 -3.04
N LEU A 102 -12.42 26.35 -3.26
CA LEU A 102 -12.00 26.80 -4.58
C LEU A 102 -11.63 25.61 -5.49
N ILE A 103 -10.95 24.59 -4.93
CA ILE A 103 -10.59 23.39 -5.71
C ILE A 103 -11.84 22.64 -6.15
N LEU A 104 -12.80 22.44 -5.23
CA LEU A 104 -14.06 21.74 -5.53
C LEU A 104 -14.88 22.49 -6.58
N GLU A 105 -14.98 23.82 -6.46
CA GLU A 105 -15.65 24.68 -7.46
C GLU A 105 -15.00 24.52 -8.84
N ALA A 106 -13.68 24.57 -8.91
CA ALA A 106 -12.94 24.37 -10.17
C ALA A 106 -13.16 22.98 -10.77
N ILE A 107 -13.20 21.93 -9.94
CA ILE A 107 -13.48 20.55 -10.38
C ILE A 107 -14.87 20.46 -10.99
N GLU A 108 -15.91 20.94 -10.29
CA GLU A 108 -17.28 20.86 -10.75
C GLU A 108 -17.52 21.73 -12.00
N LYS A 109 -16.91 22.93 -12.06
CA LYS A 109 -16.95 23.79 -13.24
C LYS A 109 -16.38 23.08 -14.47
N VAL A 110 -15.16 22.56 -14.37
CA VAL A 110 -14.49 21.88 -15.49
C VAL A 110 -15.24 20.61 -15.91
N LYS A 111 -15.79 19.87 -14.97
CA LYS A 111 -16.65 18.70 -15.28
C LYS A 111 -17.86 19.10 -16.10
N ALA A 112 -18.54 20.18 -15.70
CA ALA A 112 -19.72 20.67 -16.39
C ALA A 112 -19.38 21.22 -17.80
N GLU A 113 -18.32 22.02 -17.92
CA GLU A 113 -17.91 22.65 -19.19
C GLU A 113 -17.44 21.61 -20.23
N LEU A 114 -16.69 20.59 -19.78
CA LEU A 114 -16.14 19.57 -20.66
C LEU A 114 -16.95 18.27 -20.69
N ASN A 115 -18.11 18.25 -20.03
CA ASN A 115 -18.97 17.06 -19.89
C ASN A 115 -18.21 15.81 -19.44
N ILE A 116 -17.42 15.95 -18.38
CA ILE A 116 -16.55 14.88 -17.88
C ILE A 116 -17.33 13.94 -16.96
N ASP A 117 -17.35 12.65 -17.31
CA ASP A 117 -17.77 11.57 -16.44
C ASP A 117 -16.54 10.75 -16.01
N GLU A 118 -16.18 10.86 -14.73
CA GLU A 118 -15.03 10.14 -14.15
C GLU A 118 -15.18 8.63 -14.23
N GLN A 119 -16.41 8.12 -14.14
CA GLN A 119 -16.67 6.69 -14.22
C GLN A 119 -16.31 6.16 -15.62
N THR A 120 -16.70 6.88 -16.65
CA THR A 120 -16.36 6.56 -18.04
C THR A 120 -14.85 6.62 -18.27
N ILE A 121 -14.16 7.67 -17.80
CA ILE A 121 -12.70 7.77 -17.90
C ILE A 121 -12.01 6.54 -17.26
N LEU A 122 -12.46 6.14 -16.07
CA LEU A 122 -11.90 5.00 -15.36
C LEU A 122 -12.11 3.69 -16.11
N ILE A 123 -13.32 3.45 -16.61
CA ILE A 123 -13.68 2.23 -17.35
C ILE A 123 -12.87 2.13 -18.65
N GLU A 124 -12.83 3.20 -19.43
CA GLU A 124 -12.08 3.23 -20.69
C GLU A 124 -10.58 2.99 -20.46
N ARG A 125 -10.01 3.66 -19.44
CA ARG A 125 -8.62 3.44 -19.06
C ARG A 125 -8.37 2.01 -18.61
N MET A 126 -9.26 1.44 -17.82
CA MET A 126 -9.14 0.05 -17.35
C MET A 126 -9.17 -0.92 -18.52
N ASN A 127 -10.15 -0.78 -19.40
CA ASN A 127 -10.28 -1.65 -20.58
C ASN A 127 -9.10 -1.53 -21.53
N ARG A 128 -8.55 -0.34 -21.71
CA ARG A 128 -7.41 -0.11 -22.62
C ARG A 128 -6.09 -0.68 -22.08
N ASN A 129 -5.83 -0.53 -20.76
CA ASN A 129 -4.53 -0.87 -20.20
C ASN A 129 -4.48 -2.24 -19.54
N TYR A 130 -5.63 -2.87 -19.28
CA TYR A 130 -5.72 -4.13 -18.54
C TYR A 130 -6.70 -5.10 -19.25
N GLN A 131 -6.49 -5.37 -20.52
CA GLN A 131 -7.31 -6.33 -21.31
C GLN A 131 -7.38 -7.69 -20.61
N GLU A 132 -6.29 -8.10 -19.99
CA GLU A 132 -6.20 -9.24 -19.08
C GLU A 132 -5.62 -8.77 -17.74
N PHE A 133 -6.14 -9.30 -16.64
CA PHE A 133 -5.65 -8.94 -15.31
C PHE A 133 -4.39 -9.74 -14.94
N THR A 134 -3.22 -9.19 -15.24
CA THR A 134 -1.93 -9.71 -14.76
C THR A 134 -1.58 -9.27 -13.34
N LEU A 135 -2.28 -8.27 -12.83
CA LEU A 135 -2.13 -7.74 -11.47
C LEU A 135 -3.23 -8.28 -10.56
N SER A 136 -2.95 -8.36 -9.27
CA SER A 136 -3.98 -8.71 -8.29
C SER A 136 -5.02 -7.60 -8.13
N LYS A 137 -6.20 -7.98 -7.61
CA LYS A 137 -7.30 -7.07 -7.31
C LYS A 137 -6.84 -5.90 -6.43
N GLU A 138 -6.10 -6.17 -5.36
CA GLU A 138 -5.62 -5.15 -4.42
C GLU A 138 -4.62 -4.20 -5.09
N LYS A 139 -3.80 -4.70 -5.99
CA LYS A 139 -2.85 -3.88 -6.74
C LYS A 139 -3.54 -2.95 -7.71
N LEU A 140 -4.56 -3.43 -8.42
CA LEU A 140 -5.39 -2.62 -9.32
C LEU A 140 -6.11 -1.52 -8.54
N ILE A 141 -6.78 -1.87 -7.44
CA ILE A 141 -7.45 -0.90 -6.57
C ILE A 141 -6.47 0.18 -6.13
N SER A 142 -5.33 -0.20 -5.57
CA SER A 142 -4.30 0.76 -5.15
C SER A 142 -3.78 1.65 -6.29
N THR A 143 -3.67 1.11 -7.50
CA THR A 143 -3.22 1.85 -8.67
C THR A 143 -4.21 2.95 -9.05
N PHE A 144 -5.50 2.64 -9.08
CA PHE A 144 -6.53 3.61 -9.42
C PHE A 144 -6.85 4.58 -8.29
N GLN A 145 -6.77 4.16 -7.03
CA GLN A 145 -6.84 5.08 -5.88
C GLN A 145 -5.73 6.14 -5.93
N LYS A 146 -4.50 5.77 -6.28
CA LYS A 146 -3.40 6.73 -6.49
C LYS A 146 -3.64 7.69 -7.65
N ARG A 147 -4.50 7.32 -8.57
CA ARG A 147 -4.96 8.21 -9.64
C ARG A 147 -6.17 9.06 -9.23
N GLY A 148 -6.66 8.93 -8.00
CA GLY A 148 -7.72 9.76 -7.44
C GLY A 148 -9.14 9.27 -7.66
N PHE A 149 -9.33 8.02 -8.09
CA PHE A 149 -10.66 7.41 -8.16
C PHE A 149 -11.06 6.83 -6.80
N SER A 150 -12.33 6.92 -6.45
CA SER A 150 -12.87 6.36 -5.22
C SER A 150 -12.90 4.82 -5.27
N TYR A 151 -12.97 4.20 -4.10
CA TYR A 151 -13.09 2.74 -4.01
C TYR A 151 -14.33 2.23 -4.73
N ASP A 152 -15.47 2.92 -4.58
CA ASP A 152 -16.74 2.52 -5.19
C ASP A 152 -16.70 2.62 -6.72
N GLN A 153 -16.14 3.71 -7.25
CA GLN A 153 -15.92 3.85 -8.69
C GLN A 153 -15.07 2.70 -9.25
N ILE A 154 -14.00 2.34 -8.53
CA ILE A 154 -13.09 1.25 -8.93
C ILE A 154 -13.81 -0.09 -8.89
N GLN A 155 -14.62 -0.37 -7.85
CA GLN A 155 -15.40 -1.62 -7.79
C GLN A 155 -16.39 -1.73 -8.95
N VAL A 156 -17.11 -0.65 -9.26
CA VAL A 156 -18.04 -0.63 -10.42
C VAL A 156 -17.28 -0.91 -11.72
N ALA A 157 -16.15 -0.25 -11.94
CA ALA A 157 -15.35 -0.45 -13.15
C ALA A 157 -14.78 -1.87 -13.25
N LEU A 158 -14.32 -2.45 -12.14
CA LEU A 158 -13.85 -3.84 -12.09
C LEU A 158 -14.97 -4.82 -12.42
N CYS A 159 -16.17 -4.66 -11.82
CA CYS A 159 -17.31 -5.56 -12.08
C CYS A 159 -17.80 -5.50 -13.54
N GLN A 160 -17.64 -4.37 -14.21
CA GLN A 160 -18.03 -4.21 -15.62
C GLN A 160 -16.95 -4.69 -16.61
N HIS A 161 -15.76 -5.01 -16.12
CA HIS A 161 -14.67 -5.43 -16.98
C HIS A 161 -14.85 -6.88 -17.46
N GLN A 162 -14.61 -7.13 -18.77
CA GLN A 162 -14.79 -8.44 -19.39
C GLN A 162 -14.00 -9.58 -18.72
N ALA A 163 -12.85 -9.29 -18.15
CA ALA A 163 -11.98 -10.26 -17.48
C ALA A 163 -12.22 -10.34 -15.96
N TYR A 164 -13.35 -9.82 -15.44
CA TYR A 164 -13.61 -9.77 -13.99
C TYR A 164 -13.52 -11.12 -13.30
N GLU A 165 -14.06 -12.17 -13.93
CA GLU A 165 -14.04 -13.54 -13.41
C GLU A 165 -12.61 -14.12 -13.27
N GLN A 166 -11.66 -13.57 -13.99
CA GLN A 166 -10.25 -13.98 -13.95
C GLN A 166 -9.44 -13.18 -12.91
N LEU A 167 -10.06 -12.18 -12.30
CA LEU A 167 -9.39 -11.29 -11.36
C LEU A 167 -9.11 -11.99 -10.03
N LYS A 168 -7.84 -12.26 -9.77
CA LYS A 168 -7.37 -12.93 -8.56
C LYS A 168 -6.91 -11.95 -7.49
N SER A 169 -7.17 -12.29 -6.23
CA SER A 169 -6.57 -11.61 -5.09
C SER A 169 -5.08 -11.95 -4.94
N ASN A 170 -4.34 -11.14 -4.18
CA ASN A 170 -2.96 -11.45 -3.79
C ASN A 170 -2.84 -12.82 -3.09
N LEU A 171 -3.87 -13.19 -2.33
CA LEU A 171 -3.90 -14.45 -1.61
C LEU A 171 -3.98 -15.62 -2.59
N GLU A 172 -4.87 -15.55 -3.57
CA GLU A 172 -5.03 -16.57 -4.61
C GLU A 172 -3.80 -16.73 -5.49
N ILE A 173 -3.19 -15.62 -5.93
CA ILE A 173 -1.94 -15.65 -6.70
C ILE A 173 -0.80 -16.29 -5.90
N LYS A 174 -0.73 -16.04 -4.59
CA LYS A 174 0.29 -16.66 -3.72
C LYS A 174 0.00 -18.13 -3.48
N ALA A 175 -1.27 -18.49 -3.35
CA ALA A 175 -1.69 -19.88 -3.16
C ALA A 175 -1.34 -20.75 -4.37
N GLU A 176 -1.61 -20.26 -5.58
CA GLU A 176 -1.26 -20.97 -6.83
C GLU A 176 0.25 -21.19 -7.03
N LYS A 177 1.07 -20.32 -6.46
CA LYS A 177 2.55 -20.42 -6.51
C LYS A 177 3.13 -21.19 -5.33
N ALA A 178 2.32 -21.58 -4.36
CA ALA A 178 2.80 -22.24 -3.17
C ALA A 178 3.15 -23.69 -3.48
N ASP A 179 4.32 -24.11 -3.00
CA ASP A 179 4.75 -25.50 -2.96
C ASP A 179 4.22 -26.13 -1.67
N LEU A 180 3.29 -27.07 -1.79
CA LEU A 180 2.61 -27.69 -0.65
C LEU A 180 3.59 -28.33 0.32
N GLU A 181 4.58 -29.07 -0.18
CA GLU A 181 5.59 -29.75 0.64
C GLU A 181 6.44 -28.75 1.46
N LYS A 182 6.93 -27.70 0.80
CA LYS A 182 7.69 -26.65 1.49
C LYS A 182 6.89 -25.95 2.59
N GLU A 183 5.61 -25.70 2.31
CA GLU A 183 4.74 -25.06 3.30
C GLU A 183 4.44 -26.00 4.48
N VAL A 184 4.22 -27.30 4.26
CA VAL A 184 4.06 -28.30 5.31
C VAL A 184 5.32 -28.37 6.17
N LEU A 185 6.48 -28.59 5.58
CA LEU A 185 7.76 -28.66 6.31
C LEU A 185 8.06 -27.39 7.11
N LYS A 186 7.69 -26.23 6.59
CA LYS A 186 7.82 -24.95 7.31
C LYS A 186 7.01 -24.91 8.60
N TYR A 187 5.79 -25.45 8.61
CA TYR A 187 4.94 -25.49 9.81
C TYR A 187 5.38 -26.59 10.78
N VAL A 188 5.83 -27.74 10.28
CA VAL A 188 6.44 -28.79 11.10
C VAL A 188 7.65 -28.25 11.87
N ARG A 189 8.57 -27.56 11.18
CA ARG A 189 9.73 -26.89 11.83
C ARG A 189 9.34 -25.84 12.88
N LYS A 190 8.14 -25.29 12.80
CA LYS A 190 7.58 -24.38 13.81
C LYS A 190 6.91 -25.12 14.98
N GLY A 191 6.98 -26.44 15.03
CA GLY A 191 6.36 -27.25 16.05
C GLY A 191 4.84 -27.24 16.02
N LYS A 192 4.24 -27.26 14.82
CA LYS A 192 2.80 -27.38 14.62
C LYS A 192 2.40 -28.79 14.25
N GLY A 193 1.31 -29.26 14.86
CA GLY A 193 0.69 -30.53 14.52
C GLY A 193 -0.21 -30.40 13.26
N LEU A 194 -0.61 -31.53 12.72
CA LEU A 194 -1.30 -31.64 11.43
C LEU A 194 -2.61 -30.85 11.37
N THR A 195 -3.36 -30.78 12.47
CA THR A 195 -4.63 -30.04 12.53
C THR A 195 -4.43 -28.53 12.23
N VAL A 196 -3.42 -27.94 12.87
CA VAL A 196 -3.09 -26.52 12.64
C VAL A 196 -2.49 -26.32 11.24
N ILE A 197 -1.67 -27.25 10.74
CA ILE A 197 -1.12 -27.19 9.38
C ILE A 197 -2.26 -27.14 8.36
N ARG A 198 -3.25 -28.03 8.47
CA ARG A 198 -4.45 -28.02 7.60
C ARG A 198 -5.20 -26.69 7.64
N GLN A 199 -5.38 -26.14 8.84
CA GLN A 199 -6.07 -24.87 9.03
C GLN A 199 -5.31 -23.71 8.39
N GLU A 200 -4.01 -23.62 8.59
CA GLU A 200 -3.15 -22.57 8.01
C GLU A 200 -3.12 -22.63 6.49
N LEU A 201 -3.00 -23.82 5.91
CA LEU A 201 -3.04 -23.99 4.45
C LEU A 201 -4.38 -23.56 3.86
N ARG A 202 -5.51 -23.93 4.52
CA ARG A 202 -6.85 -23.52 4.11
C ARG A 202 -7.04 -22.00 4.19
N GLN A 203 -6.59 -21.36 5.28
CA GLN A 203 -6.67 -19.91 5.42
C GLN A 203 -5.89 -19.17 4.33
N ARG A 204 -4.80 -19.77 3.86
CA ARG A 204 -3.99 -19.26 2.76
C ARG A 204 -4.49 -19.68 1.38
N LYS A 205 -5.62 -20.36 1.30
CA LYS A 205 -6.23 -20.90 0.06
C LYS A 205 -5.30 -21.82 -0.74
N ILE A 206 -4.32 -22.44 -0.08
CA ILE A 206 -3.42 -23.40 -0.74
C ILE A 206 -4.21 -24.68 -1.00
N ASP A 207 -4.06 -25.24 -2.19
CA ASP A 207 -4.68 -26.51 -2.53
C ASP A 207 -4.13 -27.62 -1.59
N THR A 208 -5.05 -28.33 -0.96
CA THR A 208 -4.75 -29.38 -0.01
C THR A 208 -5.23 -30.76 -0.48
N THR A 209 -5.55 -30.91 -1.76
CA THR A 209 -6.05 -32.16 -2.34
C THR A 209 -5.09 -33.30 -2.08
N ASP A 210 -3.79 -33.10 -2.27
CA ASP A 210 -2.74 -34.10 -2.10
C ASP A 210 -2.10 -34.10 -0.70
N LEU A 211 -2.67 -33.33 0.25
CA LEU A 211 -2.03 -33.16 1.57
C LEU A 211 -1.87 -34.48 2.32
N ASP A 212 -2.88 -35.35 2.32
CA ASP A 212 -2.84 -36.59 3.10
C ASP A 212 -1.82 -37.55 2.53
N SER A 213 -1.77 -37.77 1.22
CA SER A 213 -0.77 -38.56 0.55
C SER A 213 0.65 -38.00 0.72
N LEU A 214 0.79 -36.67 0.74
CA LEU A 214 2.07 -36.01 1.03
C LEU A 214 2.54 -36.29 2.45
N ILE A 215 1.64 -36.13 3.43
CA ILE A 215 1.98 -36.41 4.86
C ILE A 215 2.39 -37.84 5.06
N GLU A 216 1.64 -38.80 4.49
CA GLU A 216 2.00 -40.25 4.58
C GLU A 216 3.40 -40.52 3.99
N ARG A 217 3.70 -39.93 2.84
CA ARG A 217 5.03 -40.04 2.20
C ARG A 217 6.13 -39.46 3.08
N LEU A 218 5.94 -38.27 3.65
CA LEU A 218 6.93 -37.60 4.50
C LEU A 218 7.17 -38.34 5.83
N ILE A 219 6.13 -38.97 6.37
CA ILE A 219 6.27 -39.83 7.55
C ILE A 219 7.05 -41.11 7.18
N HIS A 220 6.72 -41.72 6.04
CA HIS A 220 7.39 -42.96 5.61
C HIS A 220 8.87 -42.71 5.24
N SER A 221 9.22 -41.55 4.75
CA SER A 221 10.61 -41.13 4.49
C SER A 221 11.36 -40.62 5.72
N GLU A 222 10.73 -40.67 6.91
CA GLU A 222 11.28 -40.14 8.17
C GLU A 222 11.64 -38.65 8.15
N GLU A 223 11.11 -37.88 7.15
CA GLU A 223 11.34 -36.43 7.07
C GLU A 223 10.52 -35.65 8.11
N ILE A 224 9.37 -36.19 8.53
CA ILE A 224 8.55 -35.66 9.62
C ILE A 224 8.14 -36.76 10.60
N ASP A 225 8.11 -36.35 11.87
CA ASP A 225 7.58 -37.17 12.96
C ASP A 225 6.79 -36.24 13.90
N PHE A 226 5.46 -36.38 13.90
CA PHE A 226 4.61 -35.59 14.78
C PHE A 226 4.68 -36.03 16.25
N TYR A 227 5.00 -37.29 16.54
CA TYR A 227 5.20 -37.76 17.91
C TYR A 227 6.46 -37.13 18.51
N ALA A 228 7.58 -37.23 17.82
CA ALA A 228 8.83 -36.59 18.22
C ALA A 228 8.68 -35.06 18.31
N SER A 229 8.00 -34.42 17.33
CA SER A 229 7.74 -33.00 17.36
C SER A 229 6.87 -32.57 18.54
N CYS A 230 5.87 -33.39 18.93
CA CYS A 230 5.01 -33.13 20.09
C CYS A 230 5.82 -33.19 21.38
N LEU A 231 6.65 -34.23 21.55
CA LEU A 231 7.55 -34.40 22.69
C LEU A 231 8.50 -33.22 22.85
N GLU A 232 9.19 -32.83 21.79
CA GLU A 232 10.07 -31.66 21.78
C GLU A 232 9.35 -30.35 22.20
N GLN A 233 8.09 -30.17 21.78
CA GLN A 233 7.32 -28.99 22.18
C GLN A 233 6.91 -29.03 23.66
N LEU A 234 6.71 -30.20 24.24
CA LEU A 234 6.41 -30.38 25.64
C LEU A 234 7.66 -30.13 26.50
N GLU A 235 8.81 -30.68 26.12
CA GLU A 235 10.10 -30.51 26.80
C GLU A 235 10.52 -29.04 26.90
N LYS A 236 10.29 -28.25 25.84
CA LYS A 236 10.57 -26.81 25.83
C LYS A 236 9.84 -26.01 26.92
N LYS A 237 8.85 -26.57 27.61
CA LYS A 237 7.97 -25.84 28.53
C LYS A 237 8.04 -26.32 29.99
N SER A 238 8.81 -27.34 30.29
CA SER A 238 9.07 -27.83 31.66
C SER A 238 7.80 -27.99 32.53
N TYR A 239 6.72 -28.53 31.96
CA TYR A 239 5.50 -28.82 32.70
C TYR A 239 5.72 -30.06 33.56
N ASP A 240 5.24 -30.02 34.82
CA ASP A 240 5.12 -31.21 35.63
C ASP A 240 3.88 -32.01 35.20
N VAL A 241 4.10 -33.06 34.39
CA VAL A 241 3.02 -33.92 33.88
C VAL A 241 2.42 -34.85 34.93
N THR A 242 3.00 -34.94 36.14
CA THR A 242 2.45 -35.71 37.26
C THR A 242 1.40 -34.92 38.02
N ASP A 243 1.52 -33.58 38.04
CA ASP A 243 0.45 -32.70 38.56
C ASP A 243 -0.71 -32.57 37.59
N HIS A 244 -1.93 -32.80 38.08
CA HIS A 244 -3.14 -32.76 37.26
C HIS A 244 -3.38 -31.39 36.56
N LYS A 245 -3.09 -30.27 37.23
CA LYS A 245 -3.27 -28.94 36.65
C LYS A 245 -2.26 -28.63 35.57
N GLU A 246 -0.98 -28.97 35.82
CA GLU A 246 0.11 -28.78 34.86
C GLU A 246 -0.08 -29.68 33.63
N ARG A 247 -0.47 -30.94 33.85
CA ARG A 247 -0.84 -31.85 32.78
C ARG A 247 -1.98 -31.32 31.90
N SER A 248 -3.03 -30.76 32.51
CA SER A 248 -4.14 -30.18 31.78
C SER A 248 -3.70 -28.95 30.95
N LYS A 249 -2.83 -28.11 31.50
CA LYS A 249 -2.26 -26.95 30.77
C LYS A 249 -1.39 -27.42 29.60
N ALA A 250 -0.55 -28.40 29.78
CA ALA A 250 0.30 -29.00 28.76
C ALA A 250 -0.56 -29.58 27.62
N TYR A 251 -1.60 -30.35 27.97
CA TYR A 251 -2.56 -30.90 27.00
C TYR A 251 -3.20 -29.79 26.16
N ALA A 252 -3.74 -28.76 26.81
CA ALA A 252 -4.37 -27.63 26.14
C ALA A 252 -3.40 -26.85 25.24
N MET A 253 -2.14 -26.72 25.63
CA MET A 253 -1.09 -26.07 24.85
C MET A 253 -0.76 -26.88 23.59
N LEU A 254 -0.55 -28.20 23.70
CA LEU A 254 -0.23 -29.06 22.56
C LEU A 254 -1.42 -29.20 21.61
N SER A 255 -2.64 -29.33 22.15
CA SER A 255 -3.86 -29.35 21.35
C SER A 255 -4.02 -28.04 20.53
N ARG A 256 -3.75 -26.88 21.14
CA ARG A 256 -3.73 -25.58 20.39
C ARG A 256 -2.63 -25.50 19.35
N LYS A 257 -1.56 -26.25 19.48
CA LYS A 257 -0.52 -26.41 18.46
C LYS A 257 -0.94 -27.35 17.33
N GLY A 258 -2.06 -28.08 17.48
CA GLY A 258 -2.64 -28.94 16.47
C GLY A 258 -2.19 -30.37 16.51
N PHE A 259 -1.60 -30.82 17.61
CA PHE A 259 -1.26 -32.23 17.83
C PHE A 259 -2.51 -33.05 18.16
N SER A 260 -2.53 -34.30 17.74
CA SER A 260 -3.60 -35.28 18.03
C SER A 260 -3.56 -35.72 19.48
N SER A 261 -4.67 -36.29 19.97
CA SER A 261 -4.74 -36.84 21.32
C SER A 261 -3.70 -37.95 21.56
N ASP A 262 -3.41 -38.75 20.54
CA ASP A 262 -2.47 -39.85 20.66
C ASP A 262 -1.01 -39.38 20.70
N GLU A 263 -0.65 -38.40 19.88
CA GLU A 263 0.64 -37.72 19.92
C GLU A 263 0.87 -37.04 21.28
N ILE A 264 -0.15 -36.39 21.83
CA ILE A 264 -0.07 -35.73 23.15
C ILE A 264 0.07 -36.74 24.28
N LYS A 265 -0.72 -37.81 24.25
CA LYS A 265 -0.61 -38.90 25.27
C LYS A 265 0.75 -39.55 25.25
N PHE A 266 1.28 -39.87 24.07
CA PHE A 266 2.62 -40.40 23.88
C PHE A 266 3.67 -39.45 24.50
N ALA A 267 3.69 -38.17 24.10
CA ALA A 267 4.64 -37.20 24.63
C ALA A 267 4.58 -37.08 26.17
N MET A 268 3.38 -37.13 26.75
CA MET A 268 3.20 -37.10 28.21
C MET A 268 3.69 -38.37 28.90
N SER A 269 3.52 -39.53 28.26
CA SER A 269 4.00 -40.80 28.85
C SER A 269 5.52 -40.90 28.84
N GLU A 270 6.18 -40.40 27.79
CA GLU A 270 7.64 -40.36 27.72
C GLU A 270 8.25 -39.49 28.83
N ILE A 271 7.69 -38.30 29.10
CA ILE A 271 8.17 -37.41 30.18
C ILE A 271 7.85 -37.98 31.57
N ALA A 272 6.74 -38.71 31.73
CA ALA A 272 6.38 -39.31 33.03
C ALA A 272 7.17 -40.58 33.34
N GLY A 273 7.71 -41.28 32.34
CA GLY A 273 8.48 -42.54 32.49
C GLY A 273 10.00 -42.39 32.54
N GLY A 274 10.53 -41.20 32.19
CA GLY A 274 11.95 -40.85 32.28
C GLY A 274 12.25 -40.07 33.55
#